data_32176ae599edb9be070cc89ad8751893
#
_entry.id   32176ae599edb9be070cc89ad8751893
#
_cell.length_a   1.000
_cell.length_b   1.000
_cell.length_c   1.000
_cell.angle_alpha   90.00
_cell.angle_beta   90.00
_cell.angle_gamma   90.00
#
_symmetry.space_group_name_H-M   'P 1'
#
loop_
_entity.id
_entity.type
_entity.pdbx_description
1 polymer ?
#
loop_
_entity_poly.entity_id
_entity_poly.type
_entity_poly.pdbx_seq_one_letter_code
_entity_poly.pdbx_strand_id
1 'polypeptide(L)'
;MKKIALLIAFLALVFSIQAKPRFITYEKYGAKGDGVTDDMPAIVAAHAAANAKGLPVKATAGKTYYISNSPLTAEIRTDSDFGNASFIIDDVGVEEIRRPVFRVCADEEPFEVKGVRTLYRGQTNLGVGLPRRCLVEVINNDHKVFIRKGLNQNAGTAQKEVLLVSEDGSIDPSTPVVFDYDKITSIKAIPVDEKPITIKGGTFTTIANQFESVYKYHSRGITVERSGTRLEGITHLVSGEGDHGAPYRGFIYLSRVADVVVNDCLMTGHKTYVTATGAAGLPVSMGTYDLEAHSCAQVLWKNCRQTNDIDDKTYWGTFTSNFCKNMQLEGCVLSRFDAHQSATNVTLRNCVFGHQGVQVVGFGTLILENCEIHRERMINLRRDYGSTWEGNVIIRNCTLRSFSPKNDISILYGSNDGLHDFGYPCQLPSSVVIEGLLIDDSEAAEIEGYTGPSVFNSFGRTPGQAEPFPFGTKCNITLKGISVVSQKPLVIARNPDAFPGLVVVWE
;
A
#
# COMPACT_ATOMS: atom_id res chain seq x y z
N MET A 1 -65.03 31.15 -14.84
CA MET A 1 -64.00 31.02 -13.80
C MET A 1 -63.90 29.60 -13.18
N LYS A 2 -64.94 28.78 -13.15
CA LYS A 2 -64.83 27.35 -12.59
C LYS A 2 -64.15 26.32 -13.47
N LYS A 3 -63.98 26.54 -14.78
CA LYS A 3 -63.35 25.62 -15.71
C LYS A 3 -61.80 25.77 -15.76
N ILE A 4 -61.26 26.91 -15.36
CA ILE A 4 -59.82 27.19 -15.34
C ILE A 4 -59.17 26.61 -14.06
N ALA A 5 -59.92 26.60 -12.94
CA ALA A 5 -59.42 26.02 -11.68
C ALA A 5 -59.27 24.49 -11.73
N LEU A 6 -60.06 23.81 -12.57
CA LEU A 6 -59.97 22.32 -12.72
C LEU A 6 -58.79 21.90 -13.59
N LEU A 7 -58.34 22.74 -14.51
CA LEU A 7 -57.18 22.43 -15.38
C LEU A 7 -55.85 22.63 -14.63
N ILE A 8 -55.79 23.57 -13.68
CA ILE A 8 -54.59 23.79 -12.85
C ILE A 8 -54.42 22.68 -11.79
N ALA A 9 -55.53 22.15 -11.25
CA ALA A 9 -55.49 21.02 -10.32
C ALA A 9 -55.07 19.71 -11.00
N PHE A 10 -55.34 19.53 -12.29
CA PHE A 10 -54.89 18.33 -13.03
C PHE A 10 -53.40 18.41 -13.46
N LEU A 11 -52.85 19.63 -13.65
CA LEU A 11 -51.43 19.81 -13.95
C LEU A 11 -50.53 19.68 -12.70
N ALA A 12 -51.07 19.89 -11.50
CA ALA A 12 -50.30 19.78 -10.24
C ALA A 12 -50.18 18.32 -9.74
N LEU A 13 -50.92 17.35 -10.33
CA LEU A 13 -50.90 15.95 -9.92
C LEU A 13 -49.94 15.08 -10.77
N VAL A 14 -49.21 15.65 -11.71
CA VAL A 14 -48.32 14.89 -12.63
C VAL A 14 -46.88 14.93 -12.21
N PHE A 15 -46.51 15.45 -11.05
CA PHE A 15 -45.11 15.47 -10.65
C PHE A 15 -44.82 15.07 -9.22
N SER A 16 -44.52 13.82 -9.06
CA SER A 16 -43.30 13.27 -8.47
C SER A 16 -43.40 11.76 -8.32
N ILE A 17 -43.48 11.04 -9.43
CA ILE A 17 -42.91 9.70 -9.46
C ILE A 17 -41.40 9.93 -9.59
N GLN A 18 -40.76 10.32 -8.51
CA GLN A 18 -39.33 10.12 -8.35
C GLN A 18 -39.16 8.60 -8.41
N ALA A 19 -38.82 8.09 -9.57
CA ALA A 19 -38.53 6.67 -9.75
C ALA A 19 -37.48 6.29 -8.69
N LYS A 20 -37.88 5.47 -7.71
CA LYS A 20 -36.95 4.95 -6.72
C LYS A 20 -35.75 4.39 -7.49
N PRO A 21 -34.52 4.76 -7.14
CA PRO A 21 -33.36 4.25 -7.82
C PRO A 21 -33.46 2.72 -7.86
N ARG A 22 -33.47 2.14 -9.05
CA ARG A 22 -33.52 0.70 -9.21
C ARG A 22 -32.18 0.15 -8.80
N PHE A 23 -32.15 -0.84 -7.92
CA PHE A 23 -30.95 -1.55 -7.49
C PHE A 23 -31.21 -3.06 -7.48
N ILE A 24 -30.15 -3.83 -7.52
CA ILE A 24 -30.16 -5.28 -7.40
C ILE A 24 -29.88 -5.66 -5.95
N THR A 25 -30.58 -6.69 -5.43
CA THR A 25 -30.27 -7.33 -4.13
C THR A 25 -29.93 -8.79 -4.32
N TYR A 26 -29.18 -9.33 -3.39
CA TYR A 26 -28.74 -10.72 -3.44
C TYR A 26 -29.89 -11.73 -3.31
N GLU A 27 -30.93 -11.41 -2.51
CA GLU A 27 -32.10 -12.24 -2.29
C GLU A 27 -32.90 -12.48 -3.58
N LYS A 28 -32.91 -11.54 -4.51
CA LYS A 28 -33.54 -11.71 -5.82
C LYS A 28 -32.90 -12.81 -6.67
N TYR A 29 -31.68 -13.21 -6.30
CA TYR A 29 -30.91 -14.26 -6.97
C TYR A 29 -30.70 -15.49 -6.10
N GLY A 30 -31.42 -15.56 -4.96
CA GLY A 30 -31.52 -16.77 -4.13
C GLY A 30 -30.69 -16.75 -2.86
N ALA A 31 -29.98 -15.65 -2.55
CA ALA A 31 -29.25 -15.53 -1.29
C ALA A 31 -30.20 -15.65 -0.09
N LYS A 32 -29.75 -16.35 0.95
CA LYS A 32 -30.48 -16.52 2.21
C LYS A 32 -30.11 -15.46 3.22
N GLY A 33 -28.82 -15.11 3.29
CA GLY A 33 -28.29 -14.16 4.27
C GLY A 33 -28.55 -14.62 5.70
N ASP A 34 -28.44 -15.92 5.94
CA ASP A 34 -28.67 -16.60 7.23
C ASP A 34 -27.36 -16.93 7.98
N GLY A 35 -26.21 -16.63 7.39
CA GLY A 35 -24.88 -16.87 7.93
C GLY A 35 -24.38 -18.31 7.84
N VAL A 36 -25.13 -19.21 7.17
CA VAL A 36 -24.83 -20.65 7.10
C VAL A 36 -24.88 -21.16 5.65
N THR A 37 -25.92 -20.77 4.90
CA THR A 37 -26.08 -21.17 3.50
C THR A 37 -25.03 -20.46 2.64
N ASP A 38 -24.35 -21.18 1.73
CA ASP A 38 -23.42 -20.56 0.79
C ASP A 38 -24.17 -19.64 -0.18
N ASP A 39 -24.02 -18.34 0.04
CA ASP A 39 -24.65 -17.28 -0.75
C ASP A 39 -23.81 -16.85 -1.97
N MET A 40 -22.58 -17.36 -2.12
CA MET A 40 -21.67 -16.91 -3.18
C MET A 40 -22.25 -17.06 -4.60
N PRO A 41 -22.95 -18.16 -4.97
CA PRO A 41 -23.60 -18.27 -6.29
C PRO A 41 -24.63 -17.17 -6.55
N ALA A 42 -25.42 -16.80 -5.54
CA ALA A 42 -26.41 -15.74 -5.62
C ALA A 42 -25.79 -14.35 -5.71
N ILE A 43 -24.70 -14.10 -4.96
CA ILE A 43 -23.91 -12.87 -5.02
C ILE A 43 -23.32 -12.67 -6.43
N VAL A 44 -22.72 -13.71 -7.01
CA VAL A 44 -22.18 -13.67 -8.39
C VAL A 44 -23.27 -13.35 -9.40
N ALA A 45 -24.42 -14.05 -9.33
CA ALA A 45 -25.54 -13.82 -10.24
C ALA A 45 -26.12 -12.40 -10.13
N ALA A 46 -26.20 -11.87 -8.91
CA ALA A 46 -26.68 -10.50 -8.66
C ALA A 46 -25.75 -9.44 -9.27
N HIS A 47 -24.43 -9.56 -9.07
CA HIS A 47 -23.45 -8.64 -9.67
C HIS A 47 -23.43 -8.76 -11.20
N ALA A 48 -23.52 -9.97 -11.77
CA ALA A 48 -23.62 -10.16 -13.21
C ALA A 48 -24.86 -9.45 -13.79
N ALA A 49 -26.01 -9.57 -13.13
CA ALA A 49 -27.23 -8.88 -13.56
C ALA A 49 -27.16 -7.36 -13.37
N ALA A 50 -26.48 -6.88 -12.34
CA ALA A 50 -26.24 -5.47 -12.10
C ALA A 50 -25.34 -4.86 -13.19
N ASN A 51 -24.24 -5.51 -13.52
CA ASN A 51 -23.32 -5.12 -14.58
C ASN A 51 -24.02 -5.04 -15.94
N ALA A 52 -24.82 -6.06 -16.28
CA ALA A 52 -25.56 -6.11 -17.56
C ALA A 52 -26.62 -5.00 -17.68
N LYS A 53 -27.13 -4.47 -16.56
CA LYS A 53 -28.20 -3.47 -16.53
C LYS A 53 -27.71 -2.06 -16.18
N GLY A 54 -26.42 -1.90 -15.84
CA GLY A 54 -25.86 -0.65 -15.32
C GLY A 54 -26.52 -0.21 -14.01
N LEU A 55 -26.95 -1.15 -13.15
CA LEU A 55 -27.64 -0.86 -11.90
C LEU A 55 -26.72 -1.11 -10.70
N PRO A 56 -26.83 -0.31 -9.62
CA PRO A 56 -26.09 -0.59 -8.40
C PRO A 56 -26.59 -1.85 -7.69
N VAL A 57 -25.69 -2.49 -6.94
CA VAL A 57 -26.01 -3.58 -6.02
C VAL A 57 -26.18 -3.01 -4.61
N LYS A 58 -27.14 -3.54 -3.88
CA LYS A 58 -27.34 -3.20 -2.47
C LYS A 58 -27.57 -4.49 -1.65
N ALA A 59 -26.72 -4.73 -0.67
CA ALA A 59 -26.93 -5.79 0.31
C ALA A 59 -28.09 -5.43 1.25
N THR A 60 -28.84 -6.43 1.69
CA THR A 60 -29.95 -6.21 2.62
C THR A 60 -29.43 -5.98 4.03
N ALA A 61 -29.88 -4.90 4.66
CA ALA A 61 -29.45 -4.52 6.00
C ALA A 61 -29.67 -5.63 7.04
N GLY A 62 -28.67 -5.88 7.88
CA GLY A 62 -28.71 -6.85 8.96
C GLY A 62 -28.64 -8.32 8.51
N LYS A 63 -28.49 -8.62 7.23
CA LYS A 63 -28.24 -9.96 6.72
C LYS A 63 -26.77 -10.37 6.93
N THR A 64 -26.56 -11.69 7.09
CA THR A 64 -25.23 -12.28 7.15
C THR A 64 -25.07 -13.28 5.99
N TYR A 65 -24.25 -12.94 5.02
CA TYR A 65 -23.97 -13.78 3.86
C TYR A 65 -22.75 -14.65 4.14
N TYR A 66 -22.92 -15.97 4.03
CA TYR A 66 -21.82 -16.92 4.14
C TYR A 66 -21.23 -17.22 2.76
N ILE A 67 -19.94 -17.18 2.66
CA ILE A 67 -19.16 -17.42 1.44
C ILE A 67 -18.24 -18.59 1.73
N SER A 68 -18.56 -19.74 1.16
CA SER A 68 -17.78 -20.97 1.32
C SER A 68 -16.40 -20.87 0.64
N ASN A 69 -15.63 -21.95 0.74
CA ASN A 69 -14.37 -22.12 0.00
C ASN A 69 -14.56 -22.31 -1.54
N SER A 70 -15.75 -22.06 -2.05
CA SER A 70 -16.09 -22.13 -3.48
C SER A 70 -15.19 -21.23 -4.33
N PRO A 71 -14.73 -21.69 -5.53
CA PRO A 71 -13.85 -20.92 -6.42
C PRO A 71 -14.62 -19.90 -7.29
N LEU A 72 -15.61 -19.22 -6.73
CA LEU A 72 -16.40 -18.20 -7.41
C LEU A 72 -15.87 -16.79 -7.09
N THR A 73 -16.04 -15.86 -8.03
CA THR A 73 -15.73 -14.44 -7.91
C THR A 73 -16.91 -13.60 -8.39
N ALA A 74 -17.34 -12.64 -7.61
CA ALA A 74 -18.31 -11.64 -8.03
C ALA A 74 -17.58 -10.46 -8.71
N GLU A 75 -17.85 -10.24 -10.01
CA GLU A 75 -17.32 -9.12 -10.76
C GLU A 75 -18.17 -7.87 -10.53
N ILE A 76 -17.53 -6.78 -10.08
CA ILE A 76 -18.17 -5.51 -9.78
C ILE A 76 -17.78 -4.50 -10.86
N ARG A 77 -18.76 -3.95 -11.58
CA ARG A 77 -18.61 -2.86 -12.56
C ARG A 77 -19.57 -1.70 -12.30
N THR A 78 -20.34 -1.78 -11.21
CA THR A 78 -21.30 -0.76 -10.79
C THR A 78 -21.17 -0.49 -9.31
N ASP A 79 -21.73 0.62 -8.84
CA ASP A 79 -21.74 0.93 -7.42
C ASP A 79 -22.27 -0.23 -6.59
N SER A 80 -21.63 -0.48 -5.44
CA SER A 80 -22.02 -1.54 -4.51
C SER A 80 -22.12 -1.01 -3.10
N ASP A 81 -23.30 -1.08 -2.51
CA ASP A 81 -23.59 -0.65 -1.15
C ASP A 81 -23.84 -1.89 -0.27
N PHE A 82 -22.83 -2.28 0.49
CA PHE A 82 -22.93 -3.38 1.45
C PHE A 82 -23.61 -2.96 2.76
N GLY A 83 -23.74 -1.64 3.01
CA GLY A 83 -24.41 -1.08 4.17
C GLY A 83 -23.88 -1.63 5.49
N ASN A 84 -24.80 -2.15 6.32
CA ASN A 84 -24.49 -2.84 7.56
C ASN A 84 -24.68 -4.38 7.46
N ALA A 85 -24.62 -4.94 6.28
CA ALA A 85 -24.61 -6.37 6.10
C ALA A 85 -23.28 -6.99 6.54
N SER A 86 -23.33 -8.24 6.99
CA SER A 86 -22.16 -9.03 7.35
C SER A 86 -21.84 -10.07 6.28
N PHE A 87 -20.56 -10.36 6.09
CA PHE A 87 -20.06 -11.38 5.17
C PHE A 87 -19.08 -12.27 5.91
N ILE A 88 -19.28 -13.57 5.89
CA ILE A 88 -18.35 -14.56 6.44
C ILE A 88 -17.65 -15.22 5.28
N ILE A 89 -16.33 -15.08 5.20
CA ILE A 89 -15.49 -15.68 4.15
C ILE A 89 -14.73 -16.83 4.79
N ASP A 90 -15.03 -18.06 4.38
CA ASP A 90 -14.38 -19.24 4.92
C ASP A 90 -13.17 -19.64 4.06
N ASP A 91 -11.98 -19.50 4.63
CA ASP A 91 -10.72 -19.86 3.99
C ASP A 91 -10.19 -21.22 4.46
N VAL A 92 -10.96 -21.96 5.29
CA VAL A 92 -10.58 -23.30 5.71
C VAL A 92 -10.68 -24.27 4.52
N GLY A 93 -9.55 -24.91 4.15
CA GLY A 93 -9.50 -25.89 3.07
C GLY A 93 -9.72 -25.31 1.66
N VAL A 94 -9.60 -24.00 1.47
CA VAL A 94 -9.72 -23.39 0.16
C VAL A 94 -8.59 -23.83 -0.78
N GLU A 95 -8.91 -24.24 -2.01
CA GLU A 95 -7.93 -24.68 -3.02
C GLU A 95 -7.44 -23.49 -3.87
N GLU A 96 -8.36 -22.65 -4.35
CA GLU A 96 -8.07 -21.47 -5.18
C GLU A 96 -7.71 -20.26 -4.32
N ILE A 97 -6.63 -20.37 -3.57
CA ILE A 97 -6.21 -19.40 -2.51
C ILE A 97 -6.04 -17.96 -2.99
N ARG A 98 -5.88 -17.71 -4.30
CA ARG A 98 -5.69 -16.39 -4.89
C ARG A 98 -6.90 -15.85 -5.64
N ARG A 99 -8.00 -16.58 -5.63
CA ARG A 99 -9.24 -16.14 -6.28
C ARG A 99 -10.01 -15.20 -5.36
N PRO A 100 -10.13 -13.90 -5.70
CA PRO A 100 -10.84 -12.96 -4.84
C PRO A 100 -12.32 -13.28 -4.78
N VAL A 101 -12.96 -12.97 -3.66
CA VAL A 101 -14.41 -13.04 -3.52
C VAL A 101 -15.08 -11.96 -4.37
N PHE A 102 -14.56 -10.74 -4.30
CA PHE A 102 -15.00 -9.61 -5.12
C PHE A 102 -13.87 -9.09 -5.99
N ARG A 103 -14.15 -8.87 -7.27
CA ARG A 103 -13.22 -8.25 -8.21
C ARG A 103 -13.86 -7.04 -8.85
N VAL A 104 -13.30 -5.86 -8.58
CA VAL A 104 -13.73 -4.60 -9.18
C VAL A 104 -13.02 -4.47 -10.54
N CYS A 105 -13.77 -4.61 -11.62
CA CYS A 105 -13.24 -4.73 -12.97
C CYS A 105 -13.30 -3.41 -13.73
N ALA A 106 -12.25 -3.11 -14.50
CA ALA A 106 -12.22 -2.02 -15.46
C ALA A 106 -13.25 -2.22 -16.58
N ASP A 107 -13.67 -1.13 -17.22
CA ASP A 107 -14.60 -1.19 -18.35
C ASP A 107 -13.91 -1.65 -19.64
N GLU A 108 -12.62 -1.35 -19.78
CA GLU A 108 -11.82 -1.66 -20.97
C GLU A 108 -10.61 -2.54 -20.63
N GLU A 109 -10.20 -3.36 -21.58
CA GLU A 109 -9.03 -4.22 -21.46
C GLU A 109 -7.73 -3.46 -21.72
N PRO A 110 -6.60 -3.82 -21.04
CA PRO A 110 -5.29 -3.30 -21.35
C PRO A 110 -4.85 -3.63 -22.78
N PHE A 111 -4.08 -2.74 -23.39
CA PHE A 111 -3.53 -2.91 -24.75
C PHE A 111 -2.02 -2.65 -24.80
N GLU A 112 -1.35 -3.26 -25.79
CA GLU A 112 0.08 -3.06 -26.04
C GLU A 112 0.34 -1.68 -26.67
N VAL A 113 1.33 -0.95 -26.14
CA VAL A 113 1.79 0.32 -26.71
C VAL A 113 2.87 0.05 -27.77
N LYS A 114 2.64 0.52 -28.99
CA LYS A 114 3.57 0.34 -30.10
C LYS A 114 4.47 1.57 -30.26
N GLY A 115 5.69 1.35 -30.79
CA GLY A 115 6.60 2.44 -31.15
C GLY A 115 7.56 2.89 -30.04
N VAL A 116 7.36 2.49 -28.80
CA VAL A 116 8.26 2.79 -27.66
C VAL A 116 9.19 1.60 -27.43
N ARG A 117 10.51 1.80 -27.57
CA ARG A 117 11.53 0.73 -27.39
C ARG A 117 12.49 1.00 -26.25
N THR A 118 12.68 2.27 -25.93
CA THR A 118 13.56 2.76 -24.88
C THR A 118 12.83 3.83 -24.06
N LEU A 119 13.24 4.04 -22.84
CA LEU A 119 12.75 5.11 -21.99
C LEU A 119 13.90 5.56 -21.08
N TYR A 120 14.02 6.85 -20.87
CA TYR A 120 15.11 7.40 -20.08
C TYR A 120 14.58 8.07 -18.82
N ARG A 121 15.34 7.97 -17.78
CA ARG A 121 15.06 8.61 -16.50
C ARG A 121 14.79 10.11 -16.67
N GLY A 122 13.70 10.59 -16.07
CA GLY A 122 13.25 11.98 -16.19
C GLY A 122 12.61 12.35 -17.53
N GLN A 123 12.40 11.40 -18.44
CA GLN A 123 11.65 11.63 -19.69
C GLN A 123 10.21 12.04 -19.35
N THR A 124 9.70 13.07 -20.01
CA THR A 124 8.39 13.69 -19.71
C THR A 124 7.30 13.35 -20.72
N ASN A 125 7.65 12.68 -21.81
CA ASN A 125 6.68 12.26 -22.84
C ASN A 125 7.06 10.87 -23.37
N LEU A 126 6.07 10.01 -23.56
CA LEU A 126 6.26 8.64 -24.02
C LEU A 126 6.74 8.57 -25.49
N GLY A 127 6.55 9.66 -26.25
CA GLY A 127 6.89 9.74 -27.69
C GLY A 127 5.83 9.18 -28.62
N VAL A 128 4.69 8.72 -28.08
CA VAL A 128 3.53 8.24 -28.83
C VAL A 128 2.24 8.69 -28.14
N GLY A 129 1.20 8.99 -28.92
CA GLY A 129 -0.13 9.29 -28.37
C GLY A 129 -0.88 8.02 -27.95
N LEU A 130 -1.80 8.19 -27.00
CA LEU A 130 -2.70 7.14 -26.51
C LEU A 130 -4.16 7.52 -26.80
N PRO A 131 -5.09 6.56 -26.90
CA PRO A 131 -6.50 6.87 -27.20
C PRO A 131 -7.20 7.63 -26.05
N ARG A 132 -6.67 7.55 -24.84
CA ARG A 132 -7.09 8.23 -23.63
C ARG A 132 -6.00 8.22 -22.57
N ARG A 133 -6.25 8.86 -21.41
CA ARG A 133 -5.36 8.78 -20.27
C ARG A 133 -5.26 7.33 -19.78
N CYS A 134 -4.04 6.83 -19.59
CA CYS A 134 -3.75 5.44 -19.20
C CYS A 134 -2.73 5.38 -18.07
N LEU A 135 -2.83 4.32 -17.27
CA LEU A 135 -1.71 3.83 -16.47
C LEU A 135 -0.87 2.91 -17.37
N VAL A 136 0.36 3.31 -17.65
CA VAL A 136 1.28 2.57 -18.53
C VAL A 136 2.26 1.79 -17.67
N GLU A 137 2.26 0.47 -17.80
CA GLU A 137 3.26 -0.41 -17.17
C GLU A 137 4.38 -0.68 -18.15
N VAL A 138 5.63 -0.37 -17.75
CA VAL A 138 6.85 -0.57 -18.55
C VAL A 138 7.69 -1.65 -17.88
N ILE A 139 8.14 -2.65 -18.63
CA ILE A 139 8.90 -3.80 -18.10
C ILE A 139 10.11 -4.11 -19.00
N ASN A 140 11.25 -4.36 -18.35
CA ASN A 140 12.40 -5.04 -18.95
C ASN A 140 12.63 -6.35 -18.20
N ASN A 141 12.23 -7.48 -18.79
CA ASN A 141 12.38 -8.80 -18.18
C ASN A 141 13.86 -9.29 -18.15
N ASP A 142 14.71 -8.71 -18.97
CA ASP A 142 16.11 -9.11 -19.09
C ASP A 142 16.99 -8.45 -18.01
N HIS A 143 16.49 -7.41 -17.35
CA HIS A 143 17.17 -6.73 -16.25
C HIS A 143 16.48 -7.00 -14.92
N LYS A 144 17.26 -7.44 -13.90
CA LYS A 144 16.74 -7.72 -12.55
C LYS A 144 17.12 -6.60 -11.59
N VAL A 145 16.13 -6.14 -10.82
CA VAL A 145 16.26 -5.13 -9.78
C VAL A 145 15.68 -5.65 -8.47
N PHE A 146 15.96 -4.98 -7.37
CA PHE A 146 15.52 -5.40 -6.03
C PHE A 146 15.95 -6.85 -5.71
N ILE A 147 17.19 -7.19 -6.08
CA ILE A 147 17.84 -8.44 -5.72
C ILE A 147 18.06 -8.43 -4.21
N ARG A 148 17.35 -9.29 -3.51
CA ARG A 148 17.25 -9.22 -2.05
C ARG A 148 18.42 -9.92 -1.35
N LYS A 149 19.00 -9.26 -0.36
CA LYS A 149 20.01 -9.81 0.56
C LYS A 149 19.36 -10.19 1.91
N GLY A 150 19.90 -11.21 2.57
CA GLY A 150 19.48 -11.62 3.90
C GLY A 150 18.63 -12.89 3.94
N LEU A 151 17.88 -13.11 5.03
CA LEU A 151 17.16 -14.37 5.28
C LEU A 151 16.18 -14.77 4.17
N ASN A 152 15.54 -13.76 3.55
CA ASN A 152 14.62 -13.95 2.43
C ASN A 152 15.26 -13.57 1.10
N GLN A 153 16.53 -13.89 0.92
CA GLN A 153 17.27 -13.61 -0.32
C GLN A 153 16.55 -14.17 -1.56
N ASN A 154 16.63 -13.44 -2.68
CA ASN A 154 16.09 -13.87 -3.97
C ASN A 154 16.82 -13.19 -5.13
N ALA A 155 16.56 -13.65 -6.34
CA ALA A 155 17.18 -13.14 -7.57
C ALA A 155 16.57 -11.83 -8.09
N GLY A 156 15.75 -11.16 -7.29
CA GLY A 156 15.09 -9.92 -7.68
C GLY A 156 13.88 -10.10 -8.60
N THR A 157 13.35 -8.98 -9.03
CA THR A 157 12.22 -8.91 -9.97
C THR A 157 12.66 -8.29 -11.29
N ALA A 158 11.88 -8.46 -12.36
CA ALA A 158 12.09 -7.70 -13.59
C ALA A 158 12.05 -6.19 -13.28
N GLN A 159 12.91 -5.41 -13.92
CA GLN A 159 12.84 -3.96 -13.87
C GLN A 159 11.49 -3.49 -14.41
N LYS A 160 10.74 -2.77 -13.61
CA LYS A 160 9.42 -2.28 -13.99
C LYS A 160 9.04 -1.01 -13.24
N GLU A 161 8.18 -0.24 -13.87
CA GLU A 161 7.52 0.90 -13.26
C GLU A 161 6.17 1.20 -13.93
N VAL A 162 5.36 2.03 -13.30
CA VAL A 162 4.10 2.53 -13.82
C VAL A 162 4.16 4.04 -14.01
N LEU A 163 3.50 4.52 -15.07
CA LEU A 163 3.45 5.93 -15.44
C LEU A 163 2.00 6.31 -15.76
N LEU A 164 1.55 7.46 -15.28
CA LEU A 164 0.31 8.04 -15.78
C LEU A 164 0.61 8.86 -17.02
N VAL A 165 -0.05 8.54 -18.11
CA VAL A 165 0.22 9.12 -19.42
C VAL A 165 -1.08 9.67 -20.02
N SER A 166 -1.04 10.93 -20.46
CA SER A 166 -2.13 11.61 -21.13
C SER A 166 -2.26 11.18 -22.61
N GLU A 167 -3.32 11.59 -23.28
CA GLU A 167 -3.60 11.25 -24.69
C GLU A 167 -2.48 11.67 -25.64
N ASP A 168 -1.83 12.81 -25.38
CA ASP A 168 -0.71 13.34 -26.17
C ASP A 168 0.65 12.66 -25.86
N GLY A 169 0.65 11.64 -25.00
CA GLY A 169 1.85 10.94 -24.55
C GLY A 169 2.60 11.61 -23.39
N SER A 170 2.12 12.74 -22.89
CA SER A 170 2.74 13.43 -21.74
C SER A 170 2.64 12.59 -20.47
N ILE A 171 3.78 12.42 -19.77
CA ILE A 171 3.89 11.69 -18.52
C ILE A 171 3.58 12.63 -17.36
N ASP A 172 2.66 12.23 -16.48
CA ASP A 172 2.30 13.01 -15.30
C ASP A 172 3.54 13.19 -14.38
N PRO A 173 3.90 14.42 -13.99
CA PRO A 173 5.07 14.71 -13.16
C PRO A 173 5.05 14.01 -11.79
N SER A 174 3.90 13.61 -11.29
CA SER A 174 3.76 12.85 -10.03
C SER A 174 4.19 11.38 -10.17
N THR A 175 4.31 10.88 -11.41
CA THR A 175 4.73 9.51 -11.75
C THR A 175 5.96 9.52 -12.68
N PRO A 176 7.07 10.20 -12.34
CA PRO A 176 8.21 10.37 -13.21
C PRO A 176 8.85 9.03 -13.58
N VAL A 177 9.51 8.98 -14.73
CA VAL A 177 10.39 7.86 -15.12
C VAL A 177 11.60 7.85 -14.19
N VAL A 178 11.83 6.75 -13.48
CA VAL A 178 12.91 6.63 -12.47
C VAL A 178 14.00 5.65 -12.87
N PHE A 179 13.80 4.85 -13.90
CA PHE A 179 14.79 3.94 -14.44
C PHE A 179 15.13 4.29 -15.91
N ASP A 180 16.34 3.93 -16.33
CA ASP A 180 16.71 3.88 -17.74
C ASP A 180 16.36 2.51 -18.31
N TYR A 181 15.65 2.48 -19.43
CA TYR A 181 15.29 1.29 -20.19
C TYR A 181 15.98 1.31 -21.54
N ASP A 182 17.17 0.75 -21.65
CA ASP A 182 17.85 0.55 -22.93
C ASP A 182 17.06 -0.41 -23.83
N LYS A 183 16.25 -1.27 -23.20
CA LYS A 183 15.35 -2.21 -23.83
C LYS A 183 14.05 -2.33 -23.03
N ILE A 184 12.94 -2.17 -23.71
CA ILE A 184 11.62 -2.48 -23.18
C ILE A 184 11.18 -3.83 -23.76
N THR A 185 10.85 -4.80 -22.88
CA THR A 185 10.37 -6.13 -23.31
C THR A 185 8.86 -6.24 -23.29
N SER A 186 8.18 -5.38 -22.49
CA SER A 186 6.72 -5.26 -22.48
C SER A 186 6.34 -3.83 -22.07
N ILE A 187 5.38 -3.26 -22.77
CA ILE A 187 4.77 -1.98 -22.41
C ILE A 187 3.27 -2.05 -22.67
N LYS A 188 2.48 -1.92 -21.61
CA LYS A 188 1.03 -2.02 -21.66
C LYS A 188 0.38 -0.77 -21.12
N ALA A 189 -0.62 -0.27 -21.82
CA ALA A 189 -1.49 0.80 -21.36
C ALA A 189 -2.79 0.21 -20.82
N ILE A 190 -3.13 0.62 -19.62
CA ILE A 190 -4.36 0.27 -18.90
C ILE A 190 -5.21 1.54 -18.89
N PRO A 191 -6.34 1.58 -19.61
CA PRO A 191 -7.20 2.75 -19.64
C PRO A 191 -7.66 3.16 -18.24
N VAL A 192 -7.61 4.46 -17.94
CA VAL A 192 -8.18 5.01 -16.71
C VAL A 192 -9.67 5.21 -16.93
N ASP A 193 -10.49 4.57 -16.11
CA ASP A 193 -11.94 4.67 -16.21
C ASP A 193 -12.43 6.09 -15.91
N GLU A 194 -13.25 6.67 -16.78
CA GLU A 194 -13.72 8.06 -16.67
C GLU A 194 -14.73 8.24 -15.55
N LYS A 195 -15.57 7.22 -15.31
CA LYS A 195 -16.61 7.27 -14.28
C LYS A 195 -16.17 6.53 -13.05
N PRO A 196 -16.03 7.21 -11.90
CA PRO A 196 -15.74 6.53 -10.65
C PRO A 196 -16.91 5.63 -10.25
N ILE A 197 -16.59 4.53 -9.57
CA ILE A 197 -17.57 3.71 -8.86
C ILE A 197 -17.23 3.67 -7.37
N THR A 198 -18.26 3.45 -6.56
CA THR A 198 -18.14 3.39 -5.10
C THR A 198 -18.53 2.03 -4.58
N ILE A 199 -17.67 1.44 -3.77
CA ILE A 199 -17.89 0.23 -2.99
C ILE A 199 -17.90 0.65 -1.53
N LYS A 200 -19.01 0.47 -0.82
CA LYS A 200 -19.09 1.01 0.54
C LYS A 200 -19.78 0.10 1.55
N GLY A 201 -19.34 0.25 2.80
CA GLY A 201 -19.91 -0.45 3.95
C GLY A 201 -19.56 -1.94 4.00
N GLY A 202 -20.30 -2.67 4.81
CA GLY A 202 -20.13 -4.09 5.04
C GLY A 202 -19.09 -4.42 6.10
N THR A 203 -19.39 -5.45 6.88
CA THR A 203 -18.46 -6.10 7.81
C THR A 203 -18.12 -7.46 7.27
N PHE A 204 -16.86 -7.66 6.93
CA PHE A 204 -16.33 -8.92 6.40
C PHE A 204 -15.54 -9.62 7.50
N THR A 205 -15.81 -10.90 7.72
CA THR A 205 -15.05 -11.74 8.66
C THR A 205 -14.43 -12.89 7.92
N THR A 206 -13.11 -12.91 7.81
CA THR A 206 -12.40 -14.09 7.27
C THR A 206 -12.21 -15.11 8.39
N ILE A 207 -12.70 -16.33 8.19
CA ILE A 207 -12.30 -17.50 8.98
C ILE A 207 -10.93 -17.92 8.43
N ALA A 208 -9.88 -17.74 9.24
CA ALA A 208 -8.51 -17.88 8.79
C ALA A 208 -8.18 -19.29 8.29
N ASN A 209 -7.34 -19.35 7.26
CA ASN A 209 -6.83 -20.62 6.75
C ASN A 209 -6.04 -21.38 7.82
N GLN A 210 -6.04 -22.72 7.71
CA GLN A 210 -5.32 -23.63 8.60
C GLN A 210 -4.18 -24.35 7.87
N PHE A 211 -3.62 -23.72 6.82
CA PHE A 211 -2.51 -24.27 6.06
C PHE A 211 -1.20 -24.23 6.87
N GLU A 212 -0.23 -25.00 6.43
CA GLU A 212 1.13 -24.91 6.97
C GLU A 212 1.71 -23.51 6.76
N SER A 213 2.58 -23.09 7.68
CA SER A 213 3.29 -21.82 7.61
C SER A 213 4.34 -21.82 6.49
N VAL A 214 3.89 -21.61 5.27
CA VAL A 214 4.70 -21.52 4.05
C VAL A 214 4.26 -20.31 3.21
N TYR A 215 5.13 -19.81 2.33
CA TYR A 215 4.84 -18.66 1.48
C TYR A 215 3.82 -18.98 0.37
N LYS A 216 2.57 -19.26 0.78
CA LYS A 216 1.41 -19.41 -0.11
C LYS A 216 0.36 -18.37 0.22
N TYR A 217 0.55 -17.16 -0.30
CA TYR A 217 -0.33 -16.03 -0.01
C TYR A 217 -1.78 -16.28 -0.42
N HIS A 218 -2.69 -16.12 0.54
CA HIS A 218 -4.14 -16.09 0.32
C HIS A 218 -4.58 -14.67 -0.07
N SER A 219 -5.53 -14.57 -0.99
CA SER A 219 -6.08 -13.28 -1.46
C SER A 219 -7.55 -13.44 -1.82
N ARG A 220 -8.40 -13.67 -0.82
CA ARG A 220 -9.84 -13.91 -0.99
C ARG A 220 -10.72 -12.73 -0.54
N GLY A 221 -10.21 -11.54 -0.54
CA GLY A 221 -10.94 -10.31 -0.24
C GLY A 221 -11.50 -9.59 -1.47
N ILE A 222 -11.27 -8.29 -1.52
CA ILE A 222 -11.69 -7.37 -2.58
C ILE A 222 -10.46 -6.99 -3.41
N THR A 223 -10.37 -7.49 -4.63
CA THR A 223 -9.33 -7.08 -5.58
C THR A 223 -9.86 -5.96 -6.47
N VAL A 224 -9.13 -4.86 -6.55
CA VAL A 224 -9.48 -3.70 -7.37
C VAL A 224 -8.55 -3.63 -8.58
N GLU A 225 -9.12 -3.80 -9.77
CA GLU A 225 -8.47 -3.72 -11.08
C GLU A 225 -9.13 -2.64 -11.96
N ARG A 226 -9.86 -1.70 -11.33
CA ARG A 226 -10.51 -0.56 -11.96
C ARG A 226 -9.98 0.74 -11.38
N SER A 227 -9.47 1.62 -12.23
CA SER A 227 -9.11 2.99 -11.86
C SER A 227 -10.34 3.82 -11.45
N GLY A 228 -10.14 4.88 -10.67
CA GLY A 228 -11.24 5.74 -10.22
C GLY A 228 -12.16 5.09 -9.17
N THR A 229 -11.80 3.93 -8.60
CA THR A 229 -12.60 3.25 -7.57
C THR A 229 -12.48 3.94 -6.21
N ARG A 230 -13.62 4.06 -5.51
CA ARG A 230 -13.71 4.51 -4.12
C ARG A 230 -14.18 3.37 -3.25
N LEU A 231 -13.41 3.05 -2.19
CA LEU A 231 -13.80 2.11 -1.14
C LEU A 231 -14.02 2.90 0.14
N GLU A 232 -15.18 2.77 0.76
CA GLU A 232 -15.59 3.61 1.88
C GLU A 232 -16.21 2.80 3.02
N GLY A 233 -15.73 2.96 4.26
CA GLY A 233 -16.35 2.40 5.45
C GLY A 233 -16.40 0.86 5.48
N ILE A 234 -15.46 0.18 4.87
CA ILE A 234 -15.36 -1.28 4.87
C ILE A 234 -14.69 -1.71 6.17
N THR A 235 -15.27 -2.71 6.84
CA THR A 235 -14.67 -3.34 8.01
C THR A 235 -14.26 -4.77 7.67
N HIS A 236 -12.99 -5.12 7.96
CA HIS A 236 -12.51 -6.49 7.86
C HIS A 236 -12.05 -7.00 9.22
N LEU A 237 -12.57 -8.15 9.60
CA LEU A 237 -12.26 -8.88 10.82
C LEU A 237 -11.67 -10.25 10.48
N VAL A 238 -10.87 -10.79 11.39
CA VAL A 238 -10.28 -12.13 11.25
C VAL A 238 -10.67 -12.96 12.46
N SER A 239 -11.02 -14.22 12.23
CA SER A 239 -11.34 -15.18 13.26
C SER A 239 -10.66 -16.52 13.01
N GLY A 240 -10.48 -17.34 14.03
CA GLY A 240 -9.97 -18.70 13.89
C GLY A 240 -8.47 -18.80 13.59
N GLU A 241 -7.67 -17.74 13.76
CA GLU A 241 -6.21 -17.84 13.65
C GLU A 241 -5.65 -18.72 14.77
N GLY A 242 -4.99 -19.81 14.36
CA GLY A 242 -4.32 -20.77 15.23
C GLY A 242 -2.86 -20.46 15.52
N ASP A 243 -2.06 -21.51 15.73
CA ASP A 243 -0.62 -21.43 15.98
C ASP A 243 0.18 -21.45 14.66
N HIS A 244 -0.45 -21.78 13.56
CA HIS A 244 0.11 -21.80 12.21
C HIS A 244 -0.91 -21.33 11.18
N GLY A 245 -0.44 -20.93 10.01
CA GLY A 245 -1.25 -20.49 8.89
C GLY A 245 -0.38 -19.94 7.76
N ALA A 246 -0.90 -19.99 6.55
CA ALA A 246 -0.28 -19.32 5.42
C ALA A 246 -0.61 -17.82 5.43
N PRO A 247 0.29 -16.97 4.91
CA PRO A 247 0.13 -15.51 4.98
C PRO A 247 -0.97 -15.01 4.04
N TYR A 248 -1.52 -13.83 4.36
CA TYR A 248 -2.50 -13.13 3.54
C TYR A 248 -1.87 -11.98 2.76
N ARG A 249 -2.36 -11.78 1.55
CA ARG A 249 -2.01 -10.68 0.67
C ARG A 249 -3.22 -9.75 0.56
N GLY A 250 -3.33 -8.73 1.36
CA GLY A 250 -4.37 -7.71 1.35
C GLY A 250 -5.82 -8.21 1.25
N PHE A 251 -6.66 -7.95 2.25
CA PHE A 251 -8.10 -8.07 2.10
C PHE A 251 -8.60 -7.06 1.04
N ILE A 252 -8.11 -5.82 1.09
CA ILE A 252 -8.21 -4.85 -0.01
C ILE A 252 -6.89 -4.88 -0.76
N TYR A 253 -6.93 -5.39 -1.99
CA TYR A 253 -5.79 -5.49 -2.89
C TYR A 253 -6.00 -4.64 -4.14
N LEU A 254 -5.18 -3.59 -4.29
CA LEU A 254 -5.17 -2.73 -5.47
C LEU A 254 -4.11 -3.23 -6.45
N SER A 255 -4.49 -3.48 -7.70
CA SER A 255 -3.61 -4.02 -8.72
C SER A 255 -3.67 -3.23 -10.01
N ARG A 256 -2.57 -2.55 -10.36
CA ARG A 256 -2.41 -1.80 -11.62
C ARG A 256 -3.55 -0.82 -11.89
N VAL A 257 -3.82 0.02 -10.91
CA VAL A 257 -4.88 1.03 -10.94
C VAL A 257 -4.36 2.42 -10.63
N ALA A 258 -5.12 3.41 -11.06
CA ALA A 258 -4.86 4.82 -10.76
C ALA A 258 -6.09 5.49 -10.14
N ASP A 259 -5.85 6.62 -9.43
CA ASP A 259 -6.91 7.48 -8.89
C ASP A 259 -7.87 6.74 -7.92
N VAL A 260 -7.32 5.87 -7.07
CA VAL A 260 -8.11 5.10 -6.10
C VAL A 260 -8.10 5.78 -4.74
N VAL A 261 -9.27 5.82 -4.11
CA VAL A 261 -9.43 6.31 -2.73
C VAL A 261 -9.96 5.19 -1.85
N VAL A 262 -9.28 4.92 -0.74
CA VAL A 262 -9.73 4.01 0.32
C VAL A 262 -9.91 4.84 1.58
N ASN A 263 -11.16 4.99 2.04
CA ASN A 263 -11.52 5.93 3.10
C ASN A 263 -12.30 5.25 4.23
N ASP A 264 -11.99 5.63 5.47
CA ASP A 264 -12.70 5.18 6.70
C ASP A 264 -12.80 3.66 6.84
N CYS A 265 -11.78 2.91 6.35
CA CYS A 265 -11.77 1.46 6.45
C CYS A 265 -11.13 0.99 7.76
N LEU A 266 -11.74 -0.04 8.38
CA LEU A 266 -11.25 -0.67 9.60
C LEU A 266 -10.77 -2.08 9.29
N MET A 267 -9.47 -2.34 9.48
CA MET A 267 -8.81 -3.58 9.09
C MET A 267 -8.33 -4.36 10.32
N THR A 268 -8.03 -5.64 10.16
CA THR A 268 -7.48 -6.46 11.25
C THR A 268 -6.10 -6.98 10.87
N GLY A 269 -5.12 -6.76 11.73
CA GLY A 269 -3.78 -7.34 11.55
C GLY A 269 -3.82 -8.85 11.77
N HIS A 270 -3.16 -9.60 10.91
CA HIS A 270 -2.97 -11.04 11.04
C HIS A 270 -1.80 -11.37 11.95
N LYS A 271 -1.87 -12.51 12.65
CA LYS A 271 -0.75 -13.04 13.44
C LYS A 271 0.49 -13.24 12.57
N THR A 272 1.65 -13.03 13.17
CA THR A 272 2.94 -13.29 12.54
C THR A 272 3.26 -14.78 12.64
N TYR A 273 3.20 -15.49 11.52
CA TYR A 273 3.66 -16.88 11.45
C TYR A 273 5.10 -16.96 10.97
N VAL A 274 5.77 -18.02 11.38
CA VAL A 274 7.18 -18.26 11.07
C VAL A 274 7.28 -19.53 10.23
N THR A 275 7.86 -19.41 9.03
CA THR A 275 8.15 -20.59 8.19
C THR A 275 9.31 -21.40 8.78
N ALA A 276 9.26 -22.73 8.64
CA ALA A 276 10.32 -23.62 9.13
C ALA A 276 11.69 -23.30 8.51
N THR A 277 11.71 -22.95 7.22
CA THR A 277 12.93 -22.57 6.50
C THR A 277 12.66 -21.43 5.52
N GLY A 278 13.49 -20.39 5.56
CA GLY A 278 13.57 -19.37 4.51
C GLY A 278 14.60 -19.71 3.45
N ALA A 279 14.80 -18.80 2.50
CA ALA A 279 15.79 -18.97 1.41
C ALA A 279 17.24 -19.17 1.92
N ALA A 280 17.55 -18.62 3.09
CA ALA A 280 18.84 -18.82 3.76
C ALA A 280 18.89 -20.05 4.68
N GLY A 281 17.90 -20.93 4.66
CA GLY A 281 17.84 -22.14 5.48
C GLY A 281 17.48 -21.91 6.96
N LEU A 282 17.06 -20.71 7.32
CA LEU A 282 16.68 -20.34 8.70
C LEU A 282 15.18 -19.98 8.77
N PRO A 283 14.55 -20.17 9.94
CA PRO A 283 13.18 -19.73 10.15
C PRO A 283 13.02 -18.23 9.91
N VAL A 284 11.94 -17.83 9.24
CA VAL A 284 11.65 -16.42 8.94
C VAL A 284 10.20 -16.09 9.19
N SER A 285 9.96 -14.91 9.75
CA SER A 285 8.62 -14.35 9.87
C SER A 285 8.06 -14.02 8.49
N MET A 286 6.86 -14.50 8.22
CA MET A 286 6.17 -14.22 6.97
C MET A 286 5.38 -12.92 7.07
N GLY A 287 5.58 -12.03 6.10
CA GLY A 287 4.74 -10.82 5.97
C GLY A 287 3.31 -11.22 5.61
N THR A 288 2.35 -10.66 6.33
CA THR A 288 0.92 -10.86 6.08
C THR A 288 0.21 -9.52 6.20
N TYR A 289 -0.72 -9.22 5.32
CA TYR A 289 -1.24 -7.87 5.15
C TYR A 289 -2.75 -7.86 4.96
N ASP A 290 -3.39 -6.76 5.31
CA ASP A 290 -4.81 -6.52 5.09
C ASP A 290 -5.08 -5.46 4.01
N LEU A 291 -4.12 -4.57 3.79
CA LEU A 291 -4.10 -3.57 2.72
C LEU A 291 -2.85 -3.75 1.87
N GLU A 292 -3.00 -3.93 0.56
CA GLU A 292 -1.88 -3.99 -0.37
C GLU A 292 -2.15 -3.20 -1.64
N ALA A 293 -1.12 -2.50 -2.15
CA ALA A 293 -1.13 -1.87 -3.47
C ALA A 293 0.06 -2.36 -4.30
N HIS A 294 -0.18 -2.72 -5.56
CA HIS A 294 0.85 -3.22 -6.48
C HIS A 294 0.77 -2.53 -7.84
N SER A 295 1.86 -1.86 -8.26
CA SER A 295 1.93 -1.16 -9.55
C SER A 295 0.79 -0.15 -9.72
N CYS A 296 0.53 0.66 -8.69
CA CYS A 296 -0.54 1.66 -8.68
C CYS A 296 0.02 3.08 -8.74
N ALA A 297 -0.81 4.02 -9.18
CA ALA A 297 -0.47 5.44 -9.19
C ALA A 297 -1.60 6.30 -8.61
N GLN A 298 -1.25 7.39 -7.92
CA GLN A 298 -2.21 8.34 -7.33
C GLN A 298 -3.26 7.63 -6.44
N VAL A 299 -2.78 6.93 -5.40
CA VAL A 299 -3.63 6.24 -4.42
C VAL A 299 -3.66 7.01 -3.12
N LEU A 300 -4.87 7.29 -2.62
CA LEU A 300 -5.11 7.92 -1.33
C LEU A 300 -5.75 6.92 -0.36
N TRP A 301 -5.05 6.63 0.74
CA TRP A 301 -5.59 5.93 1.91
C TRP A 301 -5.90 6.98 2.98
N LYS A 302 -7.16 7.08 3.37
CA LYS A 302 -7.61 8.12 4.28
C LYS A 302 -8.34 7.53 5.48
N ASN A 303 -8.00 7.96 6.69
CA ASN A 303 -8.66 7.55 7.94
C ASN A 303 -8.74 6.03 8.14
N CYS A 304 -7.85 5.26 7.51
CA CYS A 304 -7.83 3.81 7.68
C CYS A 304 -7.19 3.46 9.02
N ARG A 305 -7.80 2.51 9.72
CA ARG A 305 -7.36 2.08 11.05
C ARG A 305 -7.32 0.56 11.14
N GLN A 306 -6.62 0.05 12.16
CA GLN A 306 -6.68 -1.36 12.48
C GLN A 306 -7.38 -1.62 13.83
N THR A 307 -7.94 -2.83 13.97
CA THR A 307 -8.67 -3.27 15.17
C THR A 307 -7.74 -3.64 16.32
N ASN A 308 -6.57 -4.21 15.99
CA ASN A 308 -5.56 -4.60 16.97
C ASN A 308 -4.81 -3.37 17.49
N ASP A 309 -4.18 -3.50 18.63
CA ASP A 309 -3.19 -2.55 19.10
C ASP A 309 -2.05 -2.46 18.09
N ILE A 310 -1.73 -1.24 17.65
CA ILE A 310 -0.68 -0.98 16.66
C ILE A 310 0.72 -1.31 17.19
N ASP A 311 0.88 -1.44 18.50
CA ASP A 311 2.14 -1.75 19.16
C ASP A 311 2.27 -3.23 19.58
N ASP A 312 1.22 -4.04 19.39
CA ASP A 312 1.24 -5.48 19.68
C ASP A 312 2.07 -6.23 18.61
N LYS A 313 3.22 -6.76 19.06
CA LYS A 313 4.18 -7.49 18.21
C LYS A 313 3.73 -8.90 17.81
N THR A 314 2.60 -9.38 18.32
CA THR A 314 1.97 -10.66 17.90
C THR A 314 1.56 -10.59 16.44
N TYR A 315 1.14 -9.40 15.99
CA TYR A 315 0.66 -9.15 14.64
C TYR A 315 1.75 -8.59 13.75
N TRP A 316 1.70 -8.90 12.44
CA TRP A 316 2.70 -8.40 11.50
C TRP A 316 2.51 -6.92 11.21
N GLY A 317 1.60 -6.61 10.39
CA GLY A 317 1.32 -5.24 9.99
C GLY A 317 0.30 -5.21 8.88
N THR A 318 -0.53 -4.18 8.86
CA THR A 318 -1.70 -4.16 7.98
C THR A 318 -1.40 -3.70 6.56
N PHE A 319 -0.34 -2.93 6.32
CA PHE A 319 -0.13 -2.24 5.04
C PHE A 319 1.18 -2.62 4.35
N THR A 320 1.10 -2.86 3.03
CA THR A 320 2.28 -2.97 2.15
C THR A 320 2.00 -2.43 0.74
N SER A 321 3.07 -2.07 0.03
CA SER A 321 3.00 -1.67 -1.37
C SER A 321 4.22 -2.09 -2.17
N ASN A 322 4.05 -2.26 -3.47
CA ASN A 322 5.12 -2.58 -4.42
C ASN A 322 4.94 -1.78 -5.71
N PHE A 323 6.01 -1.14 -6.20
CA PHE A 323 6.05 -0.42 -7.48
C PHE A 323 4.97 0.67 -7.64
N CYS A 324 4.58 1.30 -6.53
CA CYS A 324 3.56 2.34 -6.54
C CYS A 324 4.19 3.73 -6.66
N LYS A 325 3.48 4.65 -7.33
CA LYS A 325 3.88 6.05 -7.47
C LYS A 325 2.79 7.00 -6.98
N ASN A 326 3.20 8.10 -6.35
CA ASN A 326 2.34 9.11 -5.78
C ASN A 326 1.29 8.51 -4.85
N MET A 327 1.79 7.88 -3.79
CA MET A 327 0.95 7.25 -2.75
C MET A 327 0.83 8.17 -1.54
N GLN A 328 -0.39 8.34 -1.04
CA GLN A 328 -0.69 9.21 0.08
C GLN A 328 -1.45 8.45 1.17
N LEU A 329 -1.01 8.62 2.42
CA LEU A 329 -1.77 8.22 3.61
C LEU A 329 -2.10 9.47 4.41
N GLU A 330 -3.37 9.64 4.80
CA GLU A 330 -3.87 10.78 5.57
C GLU A 330 -4.74 10.30 6.73
N GLY A 331 -4.41 10.68 7.96
CA GLY A 331 -5.20 10.34 9.15
C GLY A 331 -5.25 8.85 9.49
N CYS A 332 -4.31 8.05 8.99
CA CYS A 332 -4.28 6.61 9.20
C CYS A 332 -3.59 6.24 10.52
N VAL A 333 -4.09 5.17 11.16
CA VAL A 333 -3.51 4.60 12.40
C VAL A 333 -3.26 3.11 12.16
N LEU A 334 -2.01 2.74 11.89
CA LEU A 334 -1.60 1.41 11.42
C LEU A 334 -0.31 0.97 12.13
N SER A 335 -0.12 -0.33 12.33
CA SER A 335 1.14 -0.85 12.87
C SER A 335 2.33 -0.68 11.94
N ARG A 336 2.10 -0.48 10.63
CA ARG A 336 3.13 -0.46 9.60
C ARG A 336 2.74 0.36 8.38
N PHE A 337 3.72 1.07 7.83
CA PHE A 337 3.77 1.46 6.43
C PHE A 337 4.96 0.75 5.77
N ASP A 338 4.74 0.00 4.70
CA ASP A 338 5.81 -0.68 3.97
C ASP A 338 5.76 -0.41 2.46
N ALA A 339 6.68 0.40 1.97
CA ALA A 339 7.00 0.46 0.55
C ALA A 339 8.06 -0.62 0.26
N HIS A 340 7.61 -1.86 0.09
CA HIS A 340 8.44 -3.05 0.09
C HIS A 340 9.39 -3.12 -1.12
N GLN A 341 8.92 -2.72 -2.30
CA GLN A 341 9.74 -2.62 -3.52
C GLN A 341 9.36 -1.36 -4.27
N SER A 342 10.32 -0.48 -4.52
CA SER A 342 10.17 0.71 -5.37
C SER A 342 8.91 1.54 -5.11
N ALA A 343 8.97 2.46 -4.18
CA ALA A 343 8.01 3.56 -4.14
C ALA A 343 8.57 4.80 -4.84
N THR A 344 7.71 5.62 -5.40
CA THR A 344 8.09 6.94 -5.92
C THR A 344 7.09 7.98 -5.47
N ASN A 345 7.56 9.04 -4.80
CA ASN A 345 6.71 10.09 -4.25
C ASN A 345 5.69 9.54 -3.24
N VAL A 346 6.03 9.58 -1.96
CA VAL A 346 5.18 9.11 -0.86
C VAL A 346 4.90 10.27 0.10
N THR A 347 3.65 10.42 0.49
CA THR A 347 3.23 11.42 1.48
C THR A 347 2.45 10.76 2.62
N LEU A 348 2.94 10.92 3.85
CA LEU A 348 2.30 10.44 5.08
C LEU A 348 1.95 11.68 5.91
N ARG A 349 0.65 11.93 6.14
CA ARG A 349 0.15 13.09 6.88
C ARG A 349 -0.80 12.69 8.01
N ASN A 350 -0.63 13.32 9.16
CA ASN A 350 -1.52 13.12 10.31
C ASN A 350 -1.70 11.63 10.68
N CYS A 351 -0.63 10.82 10.50
CA CYS A 351 -0.68 9.37 10.69
C CYS A 351 0.05 8.94 11.95
N VAL A 352 -0.38 7.80 12.51
CA VAL A 352 0.33 7.11 13.59
C VAL A 352 0.74 5.73 13.10
N PHE A 353 2.04 5.40 13.24
CA PHE A 353 2.57 4.09 12.88
C PHE A 353 3.17 3.39 14.10
N GLY A 354 2.69 2.18 14.36
CA GLY A 354 3.05 1.37 15.51
C GLY A 354 4.40 0.65 15.38
N HIS A 355 4.54 -0.50 16.04
CA HIS A 355 5.78 -1.23 16.27
C HIS A 355 6.60 -1.59 15.01
N GLN A 356 5.99 -1.67 13.84
CA GLN A 356 6.69 -1.92 12.57
C GLN A 356 7.14 -0.62 11.87
N GLY A 357 6.54 0.54 12.21
CA GLY A 357 6.95 1.86 11.74
C GLY A 357 6.90 2.06 10.23
N VAL A 358 7.70 2.98 9.73
CA VAL A 358 7.81 3.32 8.31
C VAL A 358 9.01 2.62 7.68
N GLN A 359 8.77 1.83 6.65
CA GLN A 359 9.79 1.09 5.90
C GLN A 359 9.68 1.43 4.42
N VAL A 360 10.77 1.89 3.82
CA VAL A 360 10.76 2.38 2.42
C VAL A 360 12.04 2.01 1.67
N VAL A 361 11.88 1.82 0.37
CA VAL A 361 12.96 1.86 -0.63
C VAL A 361 12.40 2.45 -1.91
N GLY A 362 13.10 3.42 -2.51
CA GLY A 362 12.57 4.04 -3.72
C GLY A 362 13.16 5.39 -4.08
N PHE A 363 12.31 6.25 -4.67
CA PHE A 363 12.71 7.44 -5.43
C PHE A 363 11.81 8.65 -5.14
N GLY A 364 12.28 9.83 -5.54
CA GLY A 364 11.50 11.05 -5.50
C GLY A 364 11.37 11.64 -4.10
N THR A 365 10.23 12.19 -3.73
CA THR A 365 10.04 12.88 -2.44
C THR A 365 9.26 12.01 -1.47
N LEU A 366 9.84 11.78 -0.28
CA LEU A 366 9.19 11.18 0.89
C LEU A 366 8.86 12.27 1.89
N ILE A 367 7.58 12.44 2.21
CA ILE A 367 7.10 13.45 3.16
C ILE A 367 6.44 12.76 4.34
N LEU A 368 6.90 13.08 5.56
CA LEU A 368 6.23 12.80 6.83
C LEU A 368 5.83 14.14 7.45
N GLU A 369 4.54 14.36 7.67
CA GLU A 369 4.03 15.61 8.22
C GLU A 369 2.99 15.32 9.31
N ASN A 370 3.19 15.89 10.52
CA ASN A 370 2.33 15.67 11.68
C ASN A 370 2.13 14.18 12.01
N CYS A 371 3.19 13.36 11.88
CA CYS A 371 3.13 11.92 12.12
C CYS A 371 3.76 11.53 13.44
N GLU A 372 3.25 10.46 14.06
CA GLU A 372 3.84 9.82 15.24
C GLU A 372 4.29 8.40 14.87
N ILE A 373 5.53 8.03 15.24
CA ILE A 373 6.15 6.75 14.93
C ILE A 373 6.53 6.07 16.23
N HIS A 374 5.96 4.89 16.51
CA HIS A 374 6.17 4.11 17.74
C HIS A 374 7.28 3.06 17.55
N ARG A 375 8.50 3.55 17.31
CA ARG A 375 9.65 2.66 17.09
C ARG A 375 10.97 3.38 17.38
N GLU A 376 12.04 2.61 17.57
CA GLU A 376 13.40 3.16 17.70
C GLU A 376 13.98 3.78 16.40
N ARG A 377 13.26 3.61 15.28
CA ARG A 377 13.69 4.08 13.95
C ARG A 377 12.53 4.80 13.29
N MET A 378 12.72 6.05 12.94
CA MET A 378 11.65 6.83 12.31
C MET A 378 11.36 6.34 10.88
N ILE A 379 12.42 6.20 10.07
CA ILE A 379 12.35 5.68 8.70
C ILE A 379 13.39 4.57 8.57
N ASN A 380 12.94 3.36 8.27
CA ASN A 380 13.80 2.25 7.91
C ASN A 380 13.96 2.22 6.39
N LEU A 381 15.13 2.66 5.91
CA LEU A 381 15.54 2.44 4.52
C LEU A 381 15.88 0.97 4.38
N ARG A 382 15.04 0.22 3.72
CA ARG A 382 15.08 -1.25 3.65
C ARG A 382 16.47 -1.80 3.32
N ARG A 383 17.16 -2.29 4.36
CA ARG A 383 18.53 -2.82 4.25
C ARG A 383 18.66 -4.04 3.34
N ASP A 384 17.59 -4.82 3.24
CA ASP A 384 17.49 -6.00 2.39
C ASP A 384 17.45 -5.67 0.90
N TYR A 385 17.26 -4.37 0.56
CA TYR A 385 17.29 -3.82 -0.79
C TYR A 385 18.28 -2.66 -0.94
N GLY A 386 19.33 -2.61 -0.12
CA GLY A 386 20.43 -1.67 -0.29
C GLY A 386 20.24 -0.30 0.37
N SER A 387 19.25 -0.15 1.25
CA SER A 387 19.00 1.08 2.03
C SER A 387 18.93 2.35 1.19
N THR A 388 18.19 2.32 0.10
CA THR A 388 18.15 3.38 -0.90
C THR A 388 16.87 4.19 -0.81
N TRP A 389 17.04 5.52 -0.78
CA TRP A 389 16.02 6.47 -1.18
C TRP A 389 16.67 7.53 -2.06
N GLU A 390 16.37 7.54 -3.34
CA GLU A 390 16.95 8.50 -4.26
C GLU A 390 16.02 9.70 -4.45
N GLY A 391 16.39 10.83 -3.87
CA GLY A 391 15.61 12.07 -3.92
C GLY A 391 15.60 12.82 -2.60
N ASN A 392 14.43 13.25 -2.14
CA ASN A 392 14.30 14.10 -0.96
C ASN A 392 13.53 13.40 0.16
N VAL A 393 13.91 13.65 1.40
CA VAL A 393 13.15 13.29 2.60
C VAL A 393 12.80 14.55 3.37
N ILE A 394 11.52 14.74 3.68
CA ILE A 394 11.00 15.90 4.41
C ILE A 394 10.22 15.39 5.62
N ILE A 395 10.64 15.79 6.81
CA ILE A 395 10.02 15.45 8.09
C ILE A 395 9.61 16.75 8.77
N ARG A 396 8.29 16.94 9.01
CA ARG A 396 7.77 18.15 9.64
C ARG A 396 6.80 17.84 10.77
N ASN A 397 7.00 18.51 11.91
CA ASN A 397 6.11 18.45 13.07
C ASN A 397 5.78 17.00 13.48
N CYS A 398 6.79 16.14 13.51
CA CYS A 398 6.62 14.72 13.80
C CYS A 398 7.11 14.36 15.20
N THR A 399 6.68 13.19 15.69
CA THR A 399 7.16 12.58 16.92
C THR A 399 7.73 11.20 16.64
N LEU A 400 8.95 10.95 17.11
CA LEU A 400 9.54 9.62 17.18
C LEU A 400 9.50 9.17 18.65
N ARG A 401 8.74 8.12 18.96
CA ARG A 401 8.61 7.57 20.30
C ARG A 401 9.03 6.11 20.33
N SER A 402 10.02 5.80 21.15
CA SER A 402 10.47 4.42 21.31
C SER A 402 9.86 3.81 22.58
N PHE A 403 9.03 2.77 22.41
CA PHE A 403 8.51 1.96 23.53
C PHE A 403 9.36 0.71 23.81
N SER A 404 10.56 0.66 23.27
CA SER A 404 11.47 -0.47 23.46
C SER A 404 12.81 0.05 23.93
N PRO A 405 13.33 -0.43 25.07
CA PRO A 405 14.62 0.00 25.58
C PRO A 405 15.73 -0.47 24.63
N LYS A 406 16.10 0.35 23.67
CA LYS A 406 17.21 0.12 22.74
C LYS A 406 18.10 1.34 22.69
N ASN A 407 19.38 1.10 22.63
CA ASN A 407 20.41 2.14 22.62
C ASN A 407 20.70 2.74 21.24
N ASP A 408 20.00 2.31 20.17
CA ASP A 408 20.18 2.81 18.80
C ASP A 408 18.88 3.44 18.28
N ILE A 409 18.58 4.65 18.77
CA ILE A 409 17.50 5.46 18.23
C ILE A 409 18.02 6.28 17.07
N SER A 410 17.37 6.17 15.90
CA SER A 410 17.78 6.86 14.68
C SER A 410 16.62 7.39 13.84
N ILE A 411 16.81 8.50 13.18
CA ILE A 411 15.82 9.07 12.26
C ILE A 411 15.85 8.27 10.94
N LEU A 412 17.00 8.10 10.34
CA LEU A 412 17.18 7.28 9.13
C LEU A 412 18.03 6.05 9.46
N TYR A 413 17.40 4.89 9.35
CA TYR A 413 18.05 3.62 9.61
C TYR A 413 18.30 2.85 8.33
N GLY A 414 19.49 2.27 8.19
CA GLY A 414 19.84 1.45 7.04
C GLY A 414 21.08 0.61 7.28
N SER A 415 21.48 -0.13 6.25
CA SER A 415 22.75 -0.88 6.20
C SER A 415 23.08 -1.17 4.74
N ASN A 416 24.28 -0.83 4.31
CA ASN A 416 24.80 -1.21 3.01
C ASN A 416 26.33 -1.32 3.12
N ASP A 417 26.84 -2.53 2.97
CA ASP A 417 28.28 -2.84 3.03
C ASP A 417 28.98 -2.73 1.67
N GLY A 418 28.23 -2.42 0.58
CA GLY A 418 28.77 -2.33 -0.77
C GLY A 418 29.19 -3.66 -1.39
N LEU A 419 28.95 -4.80 -0.73
CA LEU A 419 29.37 -6.13 -1.20
C LEU A 419 28.29 -6.89 -1.98
N HIS A 420 27.10 -6.31 -2.11
CA HIS A 420 25.97 -6.94 -2.80
C HIS A 420 25.42 -6.04 -3.89
N ASP A 421 25.24 -6.63 -5.08
CA ASP A 421 24.55 -5.98 -6.18
C ASP A 421 23.04 -6.14 -6.02
N PHE A 422 22.33 -5.02 -5.81
CA PHE A 422 20.87 -5.01 -5.71
C PHE A 422 20.18 -4.83 -7.08
N GLY A 423 20.97 -4.72 -8.17
CA GLY A 423 20.49 -4.49 -9.54
C GLY A 423 20.28 -3.02 -9.88
N TYR A 424 20.66 -2.10 -9.00
CA TYR A 424 20.59 -0.66 -9.21
C TYR A 424 21.59 0.09 -8.31
N PRO A 425 22.00 1.33 -8.67
CA PRO A 425 22.84 2.16 -7.81
C PRO A 425 22.14 2.50 -6.50
N CYS A 426 22.78 2.19 -5.37
CA CYS A 426 22.27 2.49 -4.04
C CYS A 426 22.79 3.84 -3.55
N GLN A 427 21.95 4.62 -2.87
CA GLN A 427 22.36 5.92 -2.36
C GLN A 427 21.43 6.48 -1.27
N LEU A 428 21.98 7.38 -0.46
CA LEU A 428 21.22 8.21 0.45
C LEU A 428 20.35 9.22 -0.30
N PRO A 429 19.31 9.78 0.39
CA PRO A 429 18.61 10.96 -0.12
C PRO A 429 19.59 12.08 -0.45
N SER A 430 19.38 12.78 -1.56
CA SER A 430 20.16 13.97 -1.92
C SER A 430 19.91 15.14 -0.97
N SER A 431 18.71 15.19 -0.37
CA SER A 431 18.33 16.18 0.63
C SER A 431 17.46 15.57 1.73
N VAL A 432 17.75 15.94 2.98
CA VAL A 432 16.95 15.62 4.17
C VAL A 432 16.64 16.91 4.91
N VAL A 433 15.35 17.24 5.04
CA VAL A 433 14.88 18.41 5.79
C VAL A 433 14.08 17.91 6.99
N ILE A 434 14.49 18.31 8.19
CA ILE A 434 13.83 17.96 9.45
C ILE A 434 13.48 19.24 10.20
N GLU A 435 12.17 19.49 10.35
CA GLU A 435 11.63 20.68 11.00
C GLU A 435 10.62 20.29 12.09
N GLY A 436 10.82 20.72 13.33
CA GLY A 436 9.85 20.52 14.42
C GLY A 436 9.72 19.04 14.83
N LEU A 437 10.83 18.31 14.98
CA LEU A 437 10.82 16.90 15.40
C LEU A 437 10.99 16.77 16.91
N LEU A 438 10.06 16.06 17.57
CA LEU A 438 10.21 15.58 18.94
C LEU A 438 10.73 14.13 18.93
N ILE A 439 11.83 13.87 19.64
CA ILE A 439 12.34 12.52 19.86
C ILE A 439 12.13 12.18 21.34
N ASP A 440 11.18 11.28 21.60
CA ASP A 440 10.96 10.71 22.93
C ASP A 440 11.80 9.44 23.09
N ASP A 441 12.95 9.63 23.67
CA ASP A 441 13.96 8.62 23.96
C ASP A 441 14.05 8.29 25.46
N SER A 442 13.00 8.60 26.23
CA SER A 442 12.97 8.44 27.68
C SER A 442 13.33 7.01 28.11
N GLU A 443 12.79 5.98 27.46
CA GLU A 443 13.08 4.57 27.77
C GLU A 443 14.53 4.18 27.46
N ALA A 444 15.11 4.75 26.40
CA ALA A 444 16.50 4.49 26.06
C ALA A 444 17.48 5.23 26.99
N ALA A 445 17.05 6.35 27.55
CA ALA A 445 17.88 7.16 28.46
C ALA A 445 18.30 6.40 29.71
N GLU A 446 17.51 5.41 30.13
CA GLU A 446 17.78 4.53 31.30
C GLU A 446 18.81 3.43 30.98
N ILE A 447 19.19 3.24 29.70
CA ILE A 447 20.13 2.18 29.30
C ILE A 447 21.58 2.67 29.51
N GLU A 448 22.38 1.87 30.17
CA GLU A 448 23.82 2.11 30.29
C GLU A 448 24.47 2.25 28.93
N GLY A 449 25.27 3.31 28.72
CA GLY A 449 25.95 3.60 27.48
C GLY A 449 25.12 4.26 26.38
N TYR A 450 23.83 4.59 26.65
CA TYR A 450 23.07 5.39 25.70
C TYR A 450 23.60 6.84 25.62
N THR A 451 23.95 7.29 24.43
CA THR A 451 24.59 8.57 24.17
C THR A 451 23.70 9.61 23.47
N GLY A 452 22.42 9.31 23.28
CA GLY A 452 21.45 10.16 22.57
C GLY A 452 21.05 9.59 21.21
N PRO A 453 20.08 10.18 20.51
CA PRO A 453 19.63 9.73 19.19
C PRO A 453 20.61 10.14 18.06
N SER A 454 20.40 9.61 16.87
CA SER A 454 21.18 9.95 15.67
C SER A 454 20.30 10.24 14.46
N VAL A 455 20.79 11.05 13.51
CA VAL A 455 20.14 11.16 12.21
C VAL A 455 20.32 9.87 11.43
N PHE A 456 21.56 9.38 11.30
CA PHE A 456 21.88 8.08 10.70
C PHE A 456 22.43 7.11 11.75
N ASN A 457 21.99 5.85 11.70
CA ASN A 457 22.63 4.77 12.43
C ASN A 457 24.04 4.45 11.87
N SER A 458 24.71 3.42 12.34
CA SER A 458 26.08 3.05 11.89
C SER A 458 26.16 2.54 10.44
N PHE A 459 25.08 2.17 9.81
CA PHE A 459 24.99 1.55 8.48
C PHE A 459 25.84 0.28 8.29
N GLY A 460 26.45 -0.25 9.36
CA GLY A 460 27.19 -1.52 9.36
C GLY A 460 28.42 -1.55 8.44
N ARG A 461 28.99 -0.37 8.10
CA ARG A 461 30.15 -0.27 7.20
C ARG A 461 31.46 -0.34 7.96
N THR A 462 32.48 -0.93 7.34
CA THR A 462 33.84 -0.97 7.85
C THR A 462 34.67 0.10 7.12
N PRO A 463 35.26 1.08 7.83
CA PRO A 463 36.08 2.11 7.20
C PRO A 463 37.24 1.55 6.39
N GLY A 464 37.53 2.17 5.24
CA GLY A 464 38.69 1.82 4.40
C GLY A 464 38.55 0.56 3.54
N GLN A 465 37.41 -0.12 3.58
CA GLN A 465 37.16 -1.27 2.71
C GLN A 465 36.73 -0.82 1.30
N ALA A 466 37.45 -1.28 0.27
CA ALA A 466 37.05 -1.08 -1.11
C ALA A 466 35.78 -1.90 -1.41
N GLU A 467 34.80 -1.28 -2.04
CA GLU A 467 33.50 -1.90 -2.29
C GLU A 467 33.24 -2.04 -3.78
N PRO A 468 32.93 -3.25 -4.27
CA PRO A 468 32.61 -3.46 -5.68
C PRO A 468 31.29 -2.79 -6.11
N PHE A 469 30.37 -2.56 -5.16
CA PHE A 469 29.10 -1.88 -5.38
C PHE A 469 28.99 -0.64 -4.47
N PRO A 470 29.56 0.52 -4.87
CA PRO A 470 29.65 1.70 -4.02
C PRO A 470 28.26 2.23 -3.66
N PHE A 471 28.15 2.71 -2.40
CA PHE A 471 26.97 3.38 -1.89
C PHE A 471 27.16 4.89 -1.93
N GLY A 472 26.25 5.60 -2.63
CA GLY A 472 26.27 7.06 -2.73
C GLY A 472 25.88 7.73 -1.42
N THR A 473 26.78 8.53 -0.82
CA THR A 473 26.56 9.18 0.48
C THR A 473 26.36 10.68 0.41
N LYS A 474 26.31 11.27 -0.79
CA LYS A 474 26.10 12.72 -0.95
C LYS A 474 24.70 13.10 -0.52
N CYS A 475 24.60 13.83 0.60
CA CYS A 475 23.33 14.23 1.20
C CYS A 475 23.46 15.60 1.89
N ASN A 476 22.54 16.53 1.60
CA ASN A 476 22.41 17.80 2.29
C ASN A 476 21.33 17.65 3.39
N ILE A 477 21.67 17.99 4.63
CA ILE A 477 20.79 17.85 5.79
C ILE A 477 20.52 19.23 6.37
N THR A 478 19.24 19.59 6.48
CA THR A 478 18.80 20.80 7.20
C THR A 478 18.02 20.38 8.44
N LEU A 479 18.43 20.90 9.60
CA LEU A 479 17.86 20.57 10.90
C LEU A 479 17.34 21.84 11.57
N LYS A 480 16.05 21.82 11.99
CA LYS A 480 15.40 22.97 12.64
C LYS A 480 14.40 22.52 13.70
N GLY A 481 14.49 23.13 14.90
CA GLY A 481 13.49 22.91 15.95
C GLY A 481 13.38 21.45 16.41
N ILE A 482 14.52 20.79 16.65
CA ILE A 482 14.54 19.39 17.11
C ILE A 482 14.66 19.37 18.62
N SER A 483 13.78 18.59 19.27
CA SER A 483 13.76 18.38 20.71
C SER A 483 13.98 16.92 21.06
N VAL A 484 14.84 16.64 22.04
CA VAL A 484 15.15 15.31 22.55
C VAL A 484 14.77 15.28 24.04
N VAL A 485 13.89 14.35 24.44
CA VAL A 485 13.34 14.31 25.81
C VAL A 485 14.42 14.09 26.86
N SER A 486 15.37 13.20 26.61
CA SER A 486 16.51 12.94 27.50
C SER A 486 17.50 14.09 27.60
N GLN A 487 17.38 15.13 26.77
CA GLN A 487 18.34 16.23 26.61
C GLN A 487 19.74 15.78 26.18
N LYS A 488 19.92 14.52 25.78
CA LYS A 488 21.16 14.02 25.19
C LYS A 488 21.32 14.56 23.76
N PRO A 489 22.56 14.76 23.28
CA PRO A 489 22.80 15.38 21.98
C PRO A 489 22.30 14.48 20.82
N LEU A 490 21.69 15.10 19.80
CA LEU A 490 21.47 14.45 18.52
C LEU A 490 22.79 14.42 17.74
N VAL A 491 23.29 13.21 17.44
CA VAL A 491 24.47 13.06 16.58
C VAL A 491 24.05 12.86 15.13
N ILE A 492 24.85 13.33 14.18
CA ILE A 492 24.51 13.24 12.76
C ILE A 492 24.62 11.80 12.28
N ALA A 493 25.69 11.10 12.62
CA ALA A 493 25.87 9.71 12.24
C ALA A 493 26.62 8.93 13.34
N ARG A 494 26.21 7.69 13.61
CA ARG A 494 26.91 6.79 14.54
C ARG A 494 28.27 6.36 14.02
N ASN A 495 28.44 6.32 12.70
CA ASN A 495 29.69 6.02 12.03
C ASN A 495 29.94 7.10 10.97
N PRO A 496 30.54 8.24 11.31
CA PRO A 496 30.78 9.33 10.36
C PRO A 496 31.58 8.91 9.12
N ASP A 497 32.50 7.96 9.28
CA ASP A 497 33.35 7.48 8.17
C ASP A 497 32.56 6.75 7.08
N ALA A 498 31.36 6.26 7.40
CA ALA A 498 30.45 5.67 6.42
C ALA A 498 29.77 6.71 5.53
N PHE A 499 29.89 8.00 5.86
CA PHE A 499 29.12 9.07 5.21
C PHE A 499 30.00 10.28 4.84
N PRO A 500 31.02 10.12 4.02
CA PRO A 500 31.95 11.22 3.69
C PRO A 500 31.31 12.36 2.89
N GLY A 501 30.11 12.16 2.35
CA GLY A 501 29.41 13.14 1.51
C GLY A 501 28.30 13.94 2.21
N LEU A 502 28.21 13.91 3.56
CA LEU A 502 27.21 14.69 4.29
C LEU A 502 27.58 16.16 4.41
N VAL A 503 26.60 17.04 4.17
CA VAL A 503 26.66 18.47 4.46
C VAL A 503 25.50 18.82 5.39
N VAL A 504 25.78 19.40 6.57
CA VAL A 504 24.78 19.65 7.60
C VAL A 504 24.65 21.13 7.89
N VAL A 505 23.41 21.62 7.90
CA VAL A 505 23.05 23.00 8.28
C VAL A 505 22.05 22.91 9.44
N TRP A 506 22.33 23.70 10.50
CA TRP A 506 21.42 23.91 11.64
C TRP A 506 20.81 25.30 11.53
N GLU A 507 19.47 25.39 11.59
CA GLU A 507 18.70 26.64 11.55
C GLU A 507 17.99 26.96 12.88
#